data_e317f615cfbcf10acb9a9ba8722dc3c6
#
_entry.id   e317f615cfbcf10acb9a9ba8722dc3c6
#
_cell.length_a   1.000
_cell.length_b   1.000
_cell.length_c   1.000
_cell.angle_alpha   90.00
_cell.angle_beta   90.00
_cell.angle_gamma   90.00
#
_symmetry.space_group_name_H-M   'P 1'
#
loop_
_entity.id
_entity.type
_entity.pdbx_description
1 polymer ?
#
loop_
_entity_poly.entity_id
_entity_poly.type
_entity_poly.pdbx_seq_one_letter_code
_entity_poly.pdbx_strand_id
1 'polypeptide(L)'
;MKRVYAREDLCIGCRLCEIHCLVQHSRSKRIISAMMCEQDRVTPRVKVEQSGQVTFALQCRHCDEPRCLEACPTGAIYRDPATGAILHDADRCVGCWMCIMTCPAGAIQRGREGHVASKCDLCQGQDVPACVHNCPNEALVFEER
;
A
#
# COMPACT_ATOMS: atom_id res chain seq x y z
N MET A 1 -16.19 -6.94 1.36
CA MET A 1 -14.81 -7.00 0.79
C MET A 1 -13.80 -7.03 1.93
N LYS A 2 -12.87 -7.97 1.91
CA LYS A 2 -11.78 -8.01 2.90
C LYS A 2 -10.82 -6.83 2.72
N ARG A 3 -10.39 -6.26 3.84
CA ARG A 3 -9.44 -5.13 3.89
C ARG A 3 -8.35 -5.40 4.92
N VAL A 4 -7.24 -4.70 4.81
CA VAL A 4 -6.18 -4.77 5.83
C VAL A 4 -6.48 -3.75 6.90
N TYR A 5 -6.44 -4.20 8.16
CA TYR A 5 -6.60 -3.35 9.34
C TYR A 5 -5.32 -3.41 10.19
N ALA A 6 -4.93 -2.28 10.74
CA ALA A 6 -3.81 -2.19 11.67
C ALA A 6 -4.32 -2.11 13.11
N ARG A 7 -3.66 -2.85 13.99
CA ARG A 7 -3.83 -2.83 15.45
C ARG A 7 -2.63 -2.13 16.06
N GLU A 8 -2.84 -0.94 16.59
CA GLU A 8 -1.75 -0.11 17.16
C GLU A 8 -1.15 -0.74 18.43
N ASP A 9 -1.97 -1.41 19.23
CA ASP A 9 -1.59 -2.09 20.47
C ASP A 9 -0.62 -3.27 20.25
N LEU A 10 -0.62 -3.86 19.05
CA LEU A 10 0.23 -4.99 18.69
C LEU A 10 1.43 -4.62 17.81
N CYS A 11 1.44 -3.41 17.27
CA CYS A 11 2.50 -2.97 16.36
C CYS A 11 3.78 -2.60 17.13
N ILE A 12 4.87 -3.32 16.87
CA ILE A 12 6.19 -3.07 17.48
C ILE A 12 7.10 -2.19 16.62
N GLY A 13 6.62 -1.67 15.50
CA GLY A 13 7.41 -0.81 14.61
C GLY A 13 8.56 -1.52 13.87
N CYS A 14 8.53 -2.85 13.74
CA CYS A 14 9.62 -3.63 13.14
C CYS A 14 9.83 -3.40 11.63
N ARG A 15 8.87 -2.77 10.93
CA ARG A 15 8.90 -2.45 9.49
C ARG A 15 9.00 -3.64 8.54
N LEU A 16 8.83 -4.87 9.00
CA LEU A 16 8.81 -6.05 8.13
C LEU A 16 7.70 -5.98 7.08
N CYS A 17 6.57 -5.38 7.41
CA CYS A 17 5.48 -5.13 6.46
C CYS A 17 5.92 -4.25 5.28
N GLU A 18 6.74 -3.21 5.51
CA GLU A 18 7.31 -2.37 4.44
C GLU A 18 8.26 -3.18 3.55
N ILE A 19 9.15 -3.96 4.16
CA ILE A 19 10.13 -4.80 3.45
C ILE A 19 9.41 -5.82 2.57
N HIS A 20 8.46 -6.56 3.12
CA HIS A 20 7.73 -7.59 2.37
C HIS A 20 6.81 -7.00 1.30
N CYS A 21 6.24 -5.82 1.55
CA CYS A 21 5.49 -5.08 0.52
C CYS A 21 6.41 -4.67 -0.64
N LEU A 22 7.61 -4.15 -0.36
CA LEU A 22 8.61 -3.81 -1.37
C LEU A 22 9.01 -5.05 -2.17
N VAL A 23 9.35 -6.15 -1.50
CA VAL A 23 9.75 -7.41 -2.14
C VAL A 23 8.64 -7.95 -3.05
N GLN A 24 7.40 -7.93 -2.57
CA GLN A 24 6.24 -8.42 -3.34
C GLN A 24 6.03 -7.65 -4.65
N HIS A 25 6.36 -6.36 -4.68
CA HIS A 25 6.20 -5.51 -5.86
C HIS A 25 7.50 -5.31 -6.65
N SER A 26 8.63 -5.87 -6.18
CA SER A 26 9.92 -5.85 -6.87
C SER A 26 9.95 -6.81 -8.06
N ARG A 27 10.90 -6.62 -8.96
CA ARG A 27 11.11 -7.53 -10.12
C ARG A 27 11.61 -8.89 -9.69
N SER A 28 12.59 -8.91 -8.79
CA SER A 28 13.27 -10.13 -8.35
C SER A 28 12.47 -11.00 -7.40
N LYS A 29 11.49 -10.43 -6.68
CA LYS A 29 10.73 -11.12 -5.63
C LYS A 29 11.61 -11.75 -4.53
N ARG A 30 12.84 -11.29 -4.40
CA ARG A 30 13.85 -11.80 -3.43
C ARG A 30 14.35 -10.64 -2.59
N ILE A 31 14.37 -10.82 -1.27
CA ILE A 31 14.68 -9.74 -0.30
C ILE A 31 16.01 -9.06 -0.61
N ILE A 32 17.09 -9.83 -0.71
CA ILE A 32 18.43 -9.27 -0.95
C ILE A 32 18.50 -8.54 -2.29
N SER A 33 18.01 -9.16 -3.36
CA SER A 33 18.02 -8.57 -4.69
C SER A 33 17.18 -7.30 -4.77
N ALA A 34 15.97 -7.32 -4.22
CA ALA A 34 15.05 -6.18 -4.21
C ALA A 34 15.60 -4.99 -3.42
N MET A 35 16.34 -5.26 -2.33
CA MET A 35 16.85 -4.20 -1.47
C MET A 35 18.23 -3.69 -1.88
N MET A 36 19.09 -4.55 -2.43
CA MET A 36 20.50 -4.22 -2.67
C MET A 36 20.87 -4.08 -4.15
N CYS A 37 20.20 -4.81 -5.04
CA CYS A 37 20.60 -4.91 -6.44
C CYS A 37 19.70 -4.14 -7.40
N GLU A 38 18.44 -3.89 -7.05
CA GLU A 38 17.54 -3.14 -7.91
C GLU A 38 17.82 -1.63 -7.81
N GLN A 39 18.15 -1.00 -8.94
CA GLN A 39 18.40 0.45 -9.02
C GLN A 39 17.09 1.23 -8.82
N ASP A 40 16.02 0.75 -9.44
CA ASP A 40 14.68 1.33 -9.33
C ASP A 40 13.89 0.62 -8.22
N ARG A 41 14.20 0.96 -6.96
CA ARG A 41 13.50 0.37 -5.82
C ARG A 41 12.04 0.78 -5.81
N VAL A 42 11.17 -0.21 -5.75
CA VAL A 42 9.73 0.00 -5.57
C VAL A 42 9.46 0.70 -4.23
N THR A 43 8.55 1.65 -4.22
CA THR A 43 8.06 2.26 -2.98
C THR A 43 7.09 1.30 -2.29
N PRO A 44 7.33 0.90 -1.03
CA PRO A 44 6.37 0.09 -0.29
C PRO A 44 5.05 0.83 -0.15
N ARG A 45 3.94 0.10 -0.26
CA ARG A 45 2.56 0.64 -0.25
C ARG A 45 1.95 0.63 1.15
N VAL A 46 2.70 0.21 2.12
CA VAL A 46 2.45 0.32 3.56
C VAL A 46 3.59 1.12 4.16
N LYS A 47 3.29 1.94 5.17
CA LYS A 47 4.28 2.78 5.86
C LYS A 47 4.06 2.67 7.36
N VAL A 48 5.12 2.38 8.10
CA VAL A 48 5.07 2.40 9.56
C VAL A 48 5.30 3.82 10.06
N GLU A 49 4.30 4.36 10.72
CA GLU A 49 4.35 5.67 11.37
C GLU A 49 4.54 5.49 12.88
N GLN A 50 5.23 6.45 13.48
CA GLN A 50 5.46 6.47 14.92
C GLN A 50 5.14 7.87 15.47
N SER A 51 4.35 7.89 16.53
CA SER A 51 4.06 9.10 17.29
C SER A 51 4.23 8.81 18.78
N GLY A 52 5.29 9.33 19.37
CA GLY A 52 5.66 9.01 20.75
C GLY A 52 5.93 7.52 20.92
N GLN A 53 5.15 6.87 21.77
CA GLN A 53 5.26 5.42 22.03
C GLN A 53 4.32 4.57 21.16
N VAL A 54 3.46 5.20 20.38
CA VAL A 54 2.50 4.51 19.51
C VAL A 54 3.12 4.32 18.13
N THR A 55 3.09 3.10 17.63
CA THR A 55 3.49 2.74 16.28
C THR A 55 2.35 2.02 15.57
N PHE A 56 2.15 2.29 14.30
CA PHE A 56 1.18 1.53 13.49
C PHE A 56 1.56 1.51 12.01
N ALA A 57 1.11 0.49 11.32
CA ALA A 57 1.31 0.36 9.89
C ALA A 57 0.16 1.05 9.14
N LEU A 58 0.47 2.16 8.46
CA LEU A 58 -0.46 2.90 7.63
C LEU A 58 -0.50 2.30 6.22
N GLN A 59 -1.68 1.90 5.77
CA GLN A 59 -1.92 1.42 4.42
C GLN A 59 -3.26 1.90 3.88
N CYS A 60 -3.50 1.67 2.60
CA CYS A 60 -4.77 2.05 1.97
C CYS A 60 -5.95 1.26 2.56
N ARG A 61 -7.02 1.96 2.90
CA ARG A 61 -8.24 1.38 3.45
C ARG A 61 -9.25 0.92 2.40
N HIS A 62 -8.98 1.15 1.11
CA HIS A 62 -9.92 0.84 0.02
C HIS A 62 -11.35 1.31 0.34
N CYS A 63 -11.49 2.61 0.62
CA CYS A 63 -12.72 3.24 1.11
C CYS A 63 -13.93 2.96 0.23
N ASP A 64 -15.12 2.94 0.83
CA ASP A 64 -16.37 2.80 0.09
C ASP A 64 -16.64 4.07 -0.74
N GLU A 65 -16.32 5.25 -0.19
CA GLU A 65 -16.31 6.54 -0.86
C GLU A 65 -14.86 6.98 -1.10
N PRO A 66 -14.22 6.54 -2.19
CA PRO A 66 -12.79 6.77 -2.40
C PRO A 66 -12.52 8.15 -3.03
N ARG A 67 -12.32 9.17 -2.22
CA ARG A 67 -11.99 10.53 -2.68
C ARG A 67 -10.81 10.58 -3.65
N CYS A 68 -9.86 9.67 -3.52
CA CYS A 68 -8.72 9.57 -4.44
C CYS A 68 -9.14 9.15 -5.85
N LEU A 69 -10.20 8.37 -6.01
CA LEU A 69 -10.76 7.99 -7.30
C LEU A 69 -11.48 9.19 -7.93
N GLU A 70 -12.31 9.88 -7.16
CA GLU A 70 -13.06 11.06 -7.61
C GLU A 70 -12.12 12.20 -8.03
N ALA A 71 -11.00 12.37 -7.32
CA ALA A 71 -10.02 13.41 -7.60
C ALA A 71 -9.06 13.08 -8.75
N CYS A 72 -9.08 11.86 -9.30
CA CYS A 72 -8.14 11.46 -10.34
C CYS A 72 -8.60 11.94 -11.73
N PRO A 73 -7.93 12.93 -12.34
CA PRO A 73 -8.39 13.54 -13.60
C PRO A 73 -8.26 12.60 -14.80
N THR A 74 -7.36 11.62 -14.74
CA THR A 74 -7.11 10.67 -15.84
C THR A 74 -7.84 9.34 -15.66
N GLY A 75 -8.54 9.15 -14.53
CA GLY A 75 -9.14 7.86 -14.18
C GLY A 75 -8.11 6.74 -13.97
N ALA A 76 -6.87 7.09 -13.63
CA ALA A 76 -5.84 6.11 -13.29
C ALA A 76 -6.17 5.35 -12.00
N ILE A 77 -6.98 5.94 -11.11
CA ILE A 77 -7.52 5.25 -9.94
C ILE A 77 -8.94 4.82 -10.29
N TYR A 78 -9.22 3.54 -10.08
CA TYR A 78 -10.50 2.93 -10.42
C TYR A 78 -10.90 1.89 -9.39
N ARG A 79 -12.18 1.55 -9.38
CA ARG A 79 -12.71 0.44 -8.58
C ARG A 79 -12.73 -0.82 -9.43
N ASP A 80 -12.06 -1.85 -8.94
CA ASP A 80 -12.14 -3.17 -9.57
C ASP A 80 -13.55 -3.75 -9.40
N PRO A 81 -14.25 -4.07 -10.50
CA PRO A 81 -15.62 -4.59 -10.44
C PRO A 81 -15.70 -5.99 -9.80
N ALA A 82 -14.64 -6.77 -9.85
CA ALA A 82 -14.63 -8.14 -9.34
C ALA A 82 -14.43 -8.17 -7.81
N THR A 83 -13.53 -7.35 -7.29
CA THR A 83 -13.13 -7.38 -5.88
C THR A 83 -13.66 -6.20 -5.07
N GLY A 84 -14.06 -5.11 -5.73
CA GLY A 84 -14.41 -3.84 -5.12
C GLY A 84 -13.21 -3.02 -4.63
N ALA A 85 -11.99 -3.53 -4.83
CA ALA A 85 -10.77 -2.84 -4.41
C ALA A 85 -10.52 -1.58 -5.24
N ILE A 86 -9.99 -0.55 -4.62
CA ILE A 86 -9.57 0.66 -5.32
C ILE A 86 -8.13 0.46 -5.79
N LEU A 87 -7.95 0.40 -7.09
CA LEU A 87 -6.69 0.10 -7.75
C LEU A 87 -6.10 1.33 -8.44
N HIS A 88 -4.86 1.23 -8.86
CA HIS A 88 -4.14 2.27 -9.57
C HIS A 88 -3.45 1.69 -10.82
N ASP A 89 -3.72 2.32 -11.94
CA ASP A 89 -3.10 2.04 -13.24
C ASP A 89 -1.97 3.06 -13.47
N ALA A 90 -0.74 2.58 -13.46
CA ALA A 90 0.45 3.40 -13.61
C ALA A 90 0.56 4.02 -15.02
N ASP A 91 0.08 3.33 -16.05
CA ASP A 91 0.16 3.79 -17.45
C ASP A 91 -0.74 4.99 -17.72
N ARG A 92 -1.83 5.12 -16.97
CA ARG A 92 -2.76 6.24 -17.04
C ARG A 92 -2.42 7.40 -16.11
N CYS A 93 -1.44 7.18 -15.21
CA CYS A 93 -1.07 8.17 -14.20
C CYS A 93 -0.18 9.26 -14.78
N VAL A 94 -0.57 10.52 -14.62
CA VAL A 94 0.21 11.69 -15.05
C VAL A 94 0.99 12.38 -13.93
N GLY A 95 0.97 11.81 -12.72
CA GLY A 95 1.72 12.34 -11.58
C GLY A 95 1.22 13.67 -11.04
N CYS A 96 -0.08 13.96 -11.13
CA CYS A 96 -0.67 15.20 -10.64
C CYS A 96 -0.77 15.28 -9.10
N TRP A 97 -0.60 14.17 -8.40
CA TRP A 97 -0.61 14.02 -6.94
C TRP A 97 -1.94 14.38 -6.23
N MET A 98 -3.02 14.62 -6.96
CA MET A 98 -4.33 14.93 -6.38
C MET A 98 -4.81 13.82 -5.44
N CYS A 99 -4.56 12.57 -5.78
CA CYS A 99 -4.90 11.41 -4.94
C CYS A 99 -4.19 11.41 -3.59
N ILE A 100 -2.95 11.91 -3.53
CA ILE A 100 -2.19 12.06 -2.27
C ILE A 100 -2.83 13.15 -1.41
N MET A 101 -3.16 14.30 -2.02
CA MET A 101 -3.74 15.45 -1.33
C MET A 101 -5.14 15.16 -0.76
N THR A 102 -5.93 14.34 -1.44
CA THR A 102 -7.31 14.06 -1.07
C THR A 102 -7.47 12.82 -0.18
N CYS A 103 -6.42 12.02 0.00
CA CYS A 103 -6.49 10.81 0.82
C CYS A 103 -6.59 11.16 2.32
N PRO A 104 -7.72 10.88 2.99
CA PRO A 104 -7.89 11.23 4.41
C PRO A 104 -6.97 10.42 5.33
N ALA A 105 -6.53 9.24 4.88
CA ALA A 105 -5.62 8.38 5.63
C ALA A 105 -4.13 8.63 5.30
N GLY A 106 -3.81 9.48 4.31
CA GLY A 106 -2.41 9.70 3.90
C GLY A 106 -1.70 8.45 3.38
N ALA A 107 -2.45 7.47 2.89
CA ALA A 107 -1.94 6.15 2.56
C ALA A 107 -1.37 6.02 1.13
N ILE A 108 -1.42 7.08 0.35
CA ILE A 108 -0.88 7.11 -1.02
C ILE A 108 0.42 7.90 -0.98
N GLN A 109 1.47 7.35 -1.60
CA GLN A 109 2.79 7.95 -1.61
C GLN A 109 3.24 8.25 -3.04
N ARG A 110 4.25 9.09 -3.20
CA ARG A 110 4.96 9.24 -4.47
C ARG A 110 5.79 7.98 -4.71
N GLY A 111 5.63 7.37 -5.86
CA GLY A 111 6.52 6.30 -6.30
C GLY A 111 7.94 6.83 -6.55
N ARG A 112 8.93 6.01 -6.28
CA ARG A 112 10.32 6.33 -6.61
C ARG A 112 10.59 6.17 -8.11
N GLU A 113 9.80 5.35 -8.76
CA GLU A 113 9.84 5.08 -10.18
C GLU A 113 9.06 6.15 -10.95
N GLY A 114 9.68 7.30 -11.21
CA GLY A 114 9.10 8.33 -12.06
C GLY A 114 7.95 9.12 -11.43
N HIS A 115 6.92 9.42 -12.24
CA HIS A 115 5.81 10.33 -11.91
C HIS A 115 4.53 9.62 -11.48
N VAL A 116 4.60 8.39 -10.99
CA VAL A 116 3.41 7.62 -10.63
C VAL A 116 3.18 7.56 -9.12
N ALA A 117 1.92 7.49 -8.72
CA ALA A 117 1.56 7.30 -7.33
C ALA A 117 1.77 5.84 -6.88
N SER A 118 2.22 5.63 -5.66
CA SER A 118 2.31 4.31 -5.04
C SER A 118 1.11 4.10 -4.11
N LYS A 119 0.26 3.15 -4.47
CA LYS A 119 -0.98 2.83 -3.76
C LYS A 119 -1.14 1.33 -3.57
N CYS A 120 -1.61 0.91 -2.40
CA CYS A 120 -1.90 -0.49 -2.11
C CYS A 120 -2.92 -1.10 -3.09
N ASP A 121 -2.63 -2.31 -3.55
CA ASP A 121 -3.47 -3.12 -4.45
C ASP A 121 -3.95 -4.43 -3.80
N LEU A 122 -3.78 -4.57 -2.48
CA LEU A 122 -4.07 -5.80 -1.71
C LEU A 122 -3.28 -7.02 -2.19
N CYS A 123 -2.13 -6.83 -2.85
CA CYS A 123 -1.32 -7.90 -3.43
C CYS A 123 -2.17 -8.83 -4.32
N GLN A 124 -2.81 -8.27 -5.35
CA GLN A 124 -3.69 -9.02 -6.25
C GLN A 124 -3.09 -10.37 -6.67
N GLY A 125 -3.93 -11.40 -6.65
CA GLY A 125 -3.52 -12.77 -6.96
C GLY A 125 -2.93 -13.55 -5.77
N GLN A 126 -2.90 -12.96 -4.57
CA GLN A 126 -2.56 -13.64 -3.32
C GLN A 126 -3.78 -13.75 -2.41
N ASP A 127 -3.89 -14.86 -1.68
CA ASP A 127 -4.98 -15.06 -0.70
C ASP A 127 -4.87 -14.12 0.49
N VAL A 128 -3.64 -13.81 0.89
CA VAL A 128 -3.33 -12.90 2.01
C VAL A 128 -2.25 -11.92 1.57
N PRO A 129 -2.42 -10.60 1.79
CA PRO A 129 -1.40 -9.62 1.46
C PRO A 129 -0.06 -9.88 2.16
N ALA A 130 1.06 -9.65 1.46
CA ALA A 130 2.40 -9.95 1.96
C ALA A 130 2.73 -9.25 3.30
N CYS A 131 2.22 -8.02 3.50
CA CYS A 131 2.40 -7.28 4.75
C CYS A 131 1.69 -7.93 5.95
N VAL A 132 0.54 -8.56 5.72
CA VAL A 132 -0.22 -9.29 6.76
C VAL A 132 0.47 -10.62 7.06
N HIS A 133 0.78 -11.38 6.01
CA HIS A 133 1.41 -12.71 6.14
C HIS A 133 2.73 -12.67 6.92
N ASN A 134 3.49 -11.59 6.79
CA ASN A 134 4.81 -11.45 7.41
C ASN A 134 4.82 -10.55 8.66
N CYS A 135 3.66 -10.23 9.24
CA CYS A 135 3.59 -9.47 10.47
C CYS A 135 3.79 -10.40 11.68
N PRO A 136 4.90 -10.29 12.43
CA PRO A 136 5.22 -11.24 13.49
C PRO A 136 4.26 -11.19 14.68
N ASN A 137 3.66 -10.02 14.92
CA ASN A 137 2.75 -9.80 16.05
C ASN A 137 1.27 -9.76 15.64
N GLU A 138 0.96 -10.13 14.40
CA GLU A 138 -0.40 -10.06 13.87
C GLU A 138 -1.06 -8.65 14.04
N ALA A 139 -0.22 -7.62 14.03
CA ALA A 139 -0.67 -6.23 14.08
C ALA A 139 -1.40 -5.79 12.81
N LEU A 140 -1.19 -6.52 11.70
CA LEU A 140 -1.96 -6.36 10.47
C LEU A 140 -2.86 -7.58 10.28
N VAL A 141 -4.15 -7.35 10.08
CA VAL A 141 -5.14 -8.41 9.84
C VAL A 141 -5.89 -8.15 8.54
N PHE A 142 -6.21 -9.22 7.82
CA PHE A 142 -6.96 -9.17 6.55
C PHE A 142 -8.33 -9.79 6.74
N GLU A 143 -9.30 -8.95 6.99
CA GLU A 143 -10.66 -9.37 7.36
C GLU A 143 -11.74 -8.49 6.75
N GLU A 144 -12.97 -8.93 6.81
CA GLU A 144 -14.15 -8.19 6.45
C GLU A 144 -14.80 -7.63 7.71
N ARG A 145 -15.04 -6.32 7.73
CA ARG A 145 -15.73 -5.60 8.82
C ARG A 145 -16.88 -4.78 8.27
#